data_df91ba276908fc65b2171293ac74faa6
#
_entry.id   df91ba276908fc65b2171293ac74faa6
#
_cell.length_a   1.000
_cell.length_b   1.000
_cell.length_c   1.000
_cell.angle_alpha   90.00
_cell.angle_beta   90.00
_cell.angle_gamma   90.00
#
_symmetry.space_group_name_H-M   'P 1'
#
loop_
_entity.id
_entity.type
_entity.pdbx_description
1 polymer ?
#
loop_
_entity_poly.entity_id
_entity_poly.type
_entity_poly.pdbx_seq_one_letter_code
_entity_poly.pdbx_strand_id
1 'polypeptide(L)'
;EQDMVAYALKSAKEKGMTTILNPAPAAKVSDEILANSDFFIPNQSEAEIYTGIYPKDEGSAQACAKALAAQGVKNVVITMGGEGSACVCDGNYEKVDCFPANAIDTTAAGDTYVGALVTKLAEGASMRDAMIFASKASSITVTRRGAQQSIPYRNEVDTL
;
A
#
# COMPACT_ATOMS: atom_id res chain seq x y z
N GLU A 1 -15.04 4.43 -13.65
CA GLU A 1 -15.37 5.36 -13.31
C GLU A 1 -14.79 6.14 -12.14
N GLN A 2 -13.85 7.02 -12.51
CA GLN A 2 -13.11 7.83 -11.53
C GLN A 2 -14.01 8.77 -10.73
N ASP A 3 -15.10 9.25 -11.32
CA ASP A 3 -16.06 10.12 -10.63
C ASP A 3 -16.68 9.46 -9.39
N MET A 4 -16.92 8.15 -9.44
CA MET A 4 -17.40 7.39 -8.27
C MET A 4 -16.33 7.28 -7.20
N VAL A 5 -15.08 7.07 -7.59
CA VAL A 5 -13.94 7.01 -6.64
C VAL A 5 -13.76 8.38 -5.99
N ALA A 6 -13.76 9.47 -6.76
CA ALA A 6 -13.67 10.82 -6.24
C ALA A 6 -14.79 11.12 -5.24
N TYR A 7 -16.04 10.81 -5.61
CA TYR A 7 -17.20 10.98 -4.74
C TYR A 7 -17.08 10.18 -3.44
N ALA A 8 -16.67 8.91 -3.53
CA ALA A 8 -16.53 8.03 -2.37
C ALA A 8 -15.47 8.53 -1.39
N LEU A 9 -14.28 8.88 -1.90
CA LEU A 9 -13.18 9.41 -1.07
C LEU A 9 -13.56 10.73 -0.41
N LYS A 10 -14.15 11.66 -1.16
CA LYS A 10 -14.62 12.94 -0.64
C LYS A 10 -15.67 12.75 0.46
N SER A 11 -16.69 11.94 0.19
CA SER A 11 -17.76 11.66 1.14
C SER A 11 -17.25 10.97 2.41
N ALA A 12 -16.24 10.12 2.30
CA ALA A 12 -15.59 9.48 3.45
C ALA A 12 -14.83 10.51 4.30
N LYS A 13 -14.07 11.41 3.65
CA LYS A 13 -13.36 12.48 4.34
C LYS A 13 -14.30 13.45 5.08
N GLU A 14 -15.39 13.84 4.45
CA GLU A 14 -16.42 14.70 5.08
C GLU A 14 -17.03 14.06 6.33
N LYS A 15 -17.02 12.72 6.42
CA LYS A 15 -17.47 11.94 7.58
C LYS A 15 -16.34 11.66 8.59
N GLY A 16 -15.14 12.19 8.40
CA GLY A 16 -14.00 11.98 9.29
C GLY A 16 -13.37 10.59 9.17
N MET A 17 -13.61 9.87 8.06
CA MET A 17 -13.01 8.57 7.83
C MET A 17 -11.60 8.71 7.25
N THR A 18 -10.71 7.80 7.61
CA THR A 18 -9.41 7.65 6.94
C THR A 18 -9.61 7.00 5.57
N THR A 19 -9.04 7.61 4.54
CA THR A 19 -9.19 7.18 3.15
C THR A 19 -7.90 6.56 2.63
N ILE A 20 -8.03 5.41 1.96
CA ILE A 20 -6.89 4.67 1.43
C ILE A 20 -7.16 4.33 -0.03
N LEU A 21 -6.22 4.67 -0.90
CA LEU A 21 -6.29 4.35 -2.32
C LEU A 21 -5.13 3.42 -2.70
N ASN A 22 -5.48 2.23 -3.19
CA ASN A 22 -4.56 1.38 -3.95
C ASN A 22 -4.88 1.56 -5.44
N PRO A 23 -3.96 2.17 -6.24
CA PRO A 23 -4.23 2.55 -7.62
C PRO A 23 -4.01 1.40 -8.62
N ALA A 24 -4.63 0.27 -8.39
CA ALA A 24 -4.50 -0.94 -9.21
C ALA A 24 -5.78 -1.20 -10.05
N PRO A 25 -5.70 -1.39 -11.38
CA PRO A 25 -4.52 -1.14 -12.22
C PRO A 25 -4.20 0.36 -12.34
N ALA A 26 -2.93 0.67 -12.55
CA ALA A 26 -2.47 2.05 -12.64
C ALA A 26 -3.18 2.80 -13.78
N ALA A 27 -3.84 3.89 -13.41
CA ALA A 27 -4.43 4.85 -14.33
C ALA A 27 -4.29 6.24 -13.71
N LYS A 28 -3.97 7.25 -14.52
CA LYS A 28 -3.94 8.62 -13.99
C LYS A 28 -5.29 8.96 -13.38
N VAL A 29 -5.27 9.33 -12.11
CA VAL A 29 -6.46 9.83 -11.40
C VAL A 29 -6.40 11.34 -11.28
N SER A 30 -7.54 11.96 -10.99
CA SER A 30 -7.61 13.40 -10.81
C SER A 30 -6.92 13.86 -9.53
N ASP A 31 -6.49 15.11 -9.49
CA ASP A 31 -5.92 15.74 -8.29
C ASP A 31 -6.90 15.68 -7.10
N GLU A 32 -8.22 15.72 -7.37
CA GLU A 32 -9.25 15.57 -6.34
C GLU A 32 -9.19 14.21 -5.67
N ILE A 33 -8.95 13.13 -6.42
CA ILE A 33 -8.80 11.78 -5.88
C ILE A 33 -7.55 11.70 -5.00
N LEU A 34 -6.42 12.24 -5.47
CA LEU A 34 -5.16 12.24 -4.71
C LEU A 34 -5.28 13.05 -3.41
N ALA A 35 -5.85 14.27 -3.48
CA ALA A 35 -6.03 15.14 -2.32
C ALA A 35 -7.01 14.58 -1.27
N ASN A 36 -7.94 13.72 -1.69
CA ASN A 36 -8.86 13.04 -0.78
C ASN A 36 -8.36 11.66 -0.31
N SER A 37 -7.14 11.26 -0.66
CA SER A 37 -6.51 10.02 -0.18
C SER A 37 -5.55 10.31 0.96
N ASP A 38 -5.83 9.83 2.16
CA ASP A 38 -4.90 9.95 3.31
C ASP A 38 -3.70 9.03 3.12
N PHE A 39 -3.91 7.87 2.53
CA PHE A 39 -2.87 6.92 2.13
C PHE A 39 -2.99 6.58 0.66
N PHE A 40 -1.85 6.57 -0.02
CA PHE A 40 -1.71 6.11 -1.39
C PHE A 40 -0.73 4.95 -1.42
N ILE A 41 -1.20 3.78 -1.89
CA ILE A 41 -0.44 2.53 -1.78
C ILE A 41 -0.20 1.93 -3.16
N PRO A 42 0.75 2.47 -3.95
CA PRO A 42 1.14 1.91 -5.24
C PRO A 42 2.17 0.78 -5.07
N ASN A 43 2.28 -0.07 -6.10
CA ASN A 43 3.50 -0.84 -6.32
C ASN A 43 4.55 0.00 -7.08
N GLN A 44 5.73 -0.57 -7.34
CA GLN A 44 6.84 0.13 -8.01
C GLN A 44 6.45 0.66 -9.40
N SER A 45 5.77 -0.15 -10.21
CA SER A 45 5.36 0.23 -11.57
C SER A 45 4.25 1.29 -11.55
N GLU A 46 3.33 1.18 -10.62
CA GLU A 46 2.28 2.18 -10.41
C GLU A 46 2.90 3.50 -9.95
N ALA A 47 3.82 3.48 -8.99
CA ALA A 47 4.54 4.67 -8.54
C ALA A 47 5.27 5.37 -9.69
N GLU A 48 5.90 4.60 -10.58
CA GLU A 48 6.56 5.14 -11.78
C GLU A 48 5.57 5.84 -12.72
N ILE A 49 4.39 5.26 -12.94
CA ILE A 49 3.35 5.87 -13.81
C ILE A 49 2.90 7.23 -13.27
N TYR A 50 2.79 7.37 -11.95
CA TYR A 50 2.36 8.63 -11.33
C TYR A 50 3.46 9.68 -11.23
N THR A 51 4.71 9.25 -11.04
CA THR A 51 5.82 10.15 -10.68
C THR A 51 6.90 10.26 -11.76
N GLY A 52 6.95 9.32 -12.69
CA GLY A 52 8.07 9.17 -13.62
C GLY A 52 9.33 8.59 -12.98
N ILE A 53 9.25 8.13 -11.72
CA ILE A 53 10.38 7.62 -10.94
C ILE A 53 10.07 6.18 -10.53
N TYR A 54 10.94 5.22 -10.93
CA TYR A 54 10.83 3.84 -10.47
C TYR A 54 11.52 3.71 -9.10
N PRO A 55 10.79 3.40 -8.00
CA PRO A 55 11.37 3.29 -6.67
C PRO A 55 12.11 1.96 -6.51
N LYS A 56 13.42 1.99 -6.48
CA LYS A 56 14.31 0.83 -6.31
C LYS A 56 15.14 0.86 -5.03
N ASP A 57 15.25 2.02 -4.41
CA ASP A 57 16.04 2.28 -3.21
C ASP A 57 15.39 3.40 -2.39
N GLU A 58 15.96 3.71 -1.23
CA GLU A 58 15.46 4.76 -0.34
C GLU A 58 15.35 6.10 -1.03
N GLY A 59 16.39 6.51 -1.76
CA GLY A 59 16.43 7.81 -2.43
C GLY A 59 15.33 7.97 -3.46
N SER A 60 15.13 6.96 -4.31
CA SER A 60 14.05 6.95 -5.31
C SER A 60 12.66 6.83 -4.70
N ALA A 61 12.50 6.05 -3.62
CA ALA A 61 11.23 5.96 -2.89
C ALA A 61 10.86 7.30 -2.24
N GLN A 62 11.82 7.98 -1.60
CA GLN A 62 11.59 9.33 -1.07
C GLN A 62 11.27 10.35 -2.17
N ALA A 63 11.93 10.25 -3.33
CA ALA A 63 11.64 11.14 -4.46
C ALA A 63 10.22 10.91 -5.02
N CYS A 64 9.77 9.64 -5.15
CA CYS A 64 8.40 9.30 -5.49
C CYS A 64 7.41 9.91 -4.51
N ALA A 65 7.63 9.72 -3.22
CA ALA A 65 6.73 10.23 -2.19
C ALA A 65 6.66 11.77 -2.21
N LYS A 66 7.78 12.46 -2.42
CA LYS A 66 7.78 13.93 -2.58
C LYS A 66 6.98 14.37 -3.81
N ALA A 67 7.10 13.66 -4.93
CA ALA A 67 6.34 13.96 -6.13
C ALA A 67 4.83 13.74 -5.93
N LEU A 68 4.42 12.70 -5.20
CA LEU A 68 3.04 12.45 -4.83
C LEU A 68 2.52 13.46 -3.79
N ALA A 69 3.36 13.85 -2.83
CA ALA A 69 3.00 14.88 -1.86
C ALA A 69 2.72 16.24 -2.52
N ALA A 70 3.47 16.58 -3.58
CA ALA A 70 3.20 17.78 -4.37
C ALA A 70 1.85 17.73 -5.11
N GLN A 71 1.28 16.53 -5.27
CA GLN A 71 -0.07 16.30 -5.84
C GLN A 71 -1.15 16.18 -4.76
N GLY A 72 -0.81 16.37 -3.48
CA GLY A 72 -1.76 16.40 -2.36
C GLY A 72 -1.83 15.11 -1.51
N VAL A 73 -1.05 14.07 -1.84
CA VAL A 73 -1.01 12.83 -1.05
C VAL A 73 -0.22 13.04 0.24
N LYS A 74 -0.77 12.67 1.39
CA LYS A 74 -0.09 12.84 2.68
C LYS A 74 0.87 11.70 3.01
N ASN A 75 0.41 10.47 2.84
CA ASN A 75 1.17 9.28 3.21
C ASN A 75 1.27 8.34 2.02
N VAL A 76 2.47 7.88 1.72
CA VAL A 76 2.74 6.96 0.61
C VAL A 76 3.33 5.67 1.17
N VAL A 77 2.77 4.54 0.78
CA VAL A 77 3.35 3.22 1.07
C VAL A 77 3.58 2.52 -0.26
N ILE A 78 4.82 2.21 -0.58
CA ILE A 78 5.21 1.57 -1.85
C ILE A 78 5.49 0.10 -1.60
N THR A 79 4.75 -0.78 -2.26
CA THR A 79 5.04 -2.22 -2.24
C THR A 79 6.08 -2.56 -3.32
N MET A 80 7.13 -3.32 -2.94
CA MET A 80 8.29 -3.60 -3.80
C MET A 80 8.55 -5.11 -3.97
N GLY A 81 7.49 -5.91 -3.90
CA GLY A 81 7.57 -7.36 -4.05
C GLY A 81 8.58 -8.00 -3.10
N GLY A 82 9.54 -8.75 -3.64
CA GLY A 82 10.58 -9.43 -2.85
C GLY A 82 11.54 -8.49 -2.12
N GLU A 83 11.52 -7.20 -2.39
CA GLU A 83 12.33 -6.19 -1.69
C GLU A 83 11.58 -5.58 -0.48
N GLY A 84 10.35 -6.04 -0.23
CA GLY A 84 9.54 -5.59 0.89
C GLY A 84 8.66 -4.39 0.56
N SER A 85 8.64 -3.40 1.44
CA SER A 85 7.86 -2.18 1.28
C SER A 85 8.54 -0.99 1.94
N ALA A 86 8.26 0.20 1.43
CA ALA A 86 8.74 1.45 2.01
C ALA A 86 7.56 2.40 2.22
N CYS A 87 7.60 3.21 3.27
CA CYS A 87 6.65 4.30 3.44
C CYS A 87 7.35 5.64 3.61
N VAL A 88 6.66 6.69 3.21
CA VAL A 88 6.95 8.06 3.62
C VAL A 88 5.66 8.63 4.20
N CYS A 89 5.62 8.70 5.53
CA CYS A 89 4.45 9.13 6.27
C CYS A 89 4.87 10.28 7.18
N ASP A 90 4.13 11.38 7.14
CA ASP A 90 4.45 12.61 7.89
C ASP A 90 5.92 13.06 7.71
N GLY A 91 6.47 12.85 6.51
CA GLY A 91 7.85 13.19 6.15
C GLY A 91 8.92 12.20 6.61
N ASN A 92 8.56 11.16 7.36
CA ASN A 92 9.48 10.12 7.81
C ASN A 92 9.50 8.93 6.84
N TYR A 93 10.71 8.47 6.51
CA TYR A 93 10.91 7.27 5.71
C TYR A 93 11.12 6.06 6.61
N GLU A 94 10.42 4.97 6.29
CA GLU A 94 10.66 3.65 6.87
C GLU A 94 10.65 2.59 5.78
N LYS A 95 11.46 1.54 5.94
CA LYS A 95 11.47 0.35 5.11
C LYS A 95 11.26 -0.89 5.96
N VAL A 96 10.50 -1.83 5.43
CA VAL A 96 10.33 -3.18 5.96
C VAL A 96 10.68 -4.17 4.86
N ASP A 97 11.61 -5.07 5.13
CA ASP A 97 11.99 -6.13 4.21
C ASP A 97 10.86 -7.16 4.08
N CYS A 98 10.82 -7.87 2.95
CA CYS A 98 9.86 -8.95 2.79
C CYS A 98 10.20 -10.12 3.71
N PHE A 99 9.19 -10.84 4.16
CA PHE A 99 9.40 -12.13 4.82
C PHE A 99 9.72 -13.20 3.79
N PRO A 100 10.75 -14.05 4.04
CA PRO A 100 11.14 -15.10 3.12
C PRO A 100 9.97 -16.05 2.84
N ALA A 101 9.70 -16.30 1.57
CA ALA A 101 8.65 -17.23 1.16
C ALA A 101 9.00 -17.90 -0.18
N ASN A 102 8.60 -19.16 -0.34
CA ASN A 102 8.67 -19.83 -1.63
C ASN A 102 7.42 -19.47 -2.44
N ALA A 103 7.50 -18.38 -3.18
CA ALA A 103 6.37 -17.88 -3.97
C ALA A 103 6.03 -18.86 -5.13
N ILE A 104 4.77 -19.26 -5.19
CA ILE A 104 4.21 -20.10 -6.25
C ILE A 104 3.14 -19.37 -7.08
N ASP A 105 2.49 -18.37 -6.46
CA ASP A 105 1.47 -17.53 -7.10
C ASP A 105 1.43 -16.17 -6.38
N THR A 106 1.60 -15.08 -7.11
CA THR A 106 1.59 -13.72 -6.54
C THR A 106 0.23 -13.04 -6.63
N THR A 107 -0.78 -13.75 -7.10
CA THR A 107 -2.16 -13.25 -7.17
C THR A 107 -2.64 -12.83 -5.77
N ALA A 108 -3.26 -11.68 -5.69
CA ALA A 108 -3.77 -11.07 -4.45
C ALA A 108 -2.73 -10.73 -3.35
N ALA A 109 -1.41 -10.84 -3.63
CA ALA A 109 -0.38 -10.47 -2.65
C ALA A 109 -0.48 -8.98 -2.25
N GLY A 110 -0.66 -8.10 -3.23
CA GLY A 110 -0.87 -6.66 -3.01
C GLY A 110 -2.16 -6.36 -2.24
N ASP A 111 -3.27 -7.01 -2.62
CA ASP A 111 -4.56 -6.84 -1.94
C ASP A 111 -4.48 -7.32 -0.48
N THR A 112 -3.81 -8.45 -0.24
CA THR A 112 -3.54 -8.97 1.11
C THR A 112 -2.71 -7.99 1.92
N TYR A 113 -1.65 -7.44 1.31
CA TYR A 113 -0.81 -6.43 1.97
C TYR A 113 -1.64 -5.22 2.40
N VAL A 114 -2.42 -4.64 1.50
CA VAL A 114 -3.25 -3.47 1.78
C VAL A 114 -4.28 -3.80 2.88
N GLY A 115 -5.01 -4.91 2.76
CA GLY A 115 -6.00 -5.32 3.75
C GLY A 115 -5.41 -5.53 5.15
N ALA A 116 -4.25 -6.19 5.23
CA ALA A 116 -3.55 -6.42 6.49
C ALA A 116 -2.99 -5.12 7.12
N LEU A 117 -2.41 -4.25 6.30
CA LEU A 117 -1.93 -2.93 6.71
C LEU A 117 -3.07 -2.11 7.34
N VAL A 118 -4.18 -1.99 6.61
CA VAL A 118 -5.37 -1.24 7.05
C VAL A 118 -5.93 -1.78 8.35
N THR A 119 -6.00 -3.09 8.48
CA THR A 119 -6.48 -3.76 9.70
C THR A 119 -5.64 -3.35 10.92
N LYS A 120 -4.31 -3.40 10.79
CA LYS A 120 -3.40 -3.03 11.90
C LYS A 120 -3.44 -1.55 12.22
N LEU A 121 -3.53 -0.69 11.21
CA LEU A 121 -3.68 0.76 11.44
C LEU A 121 -5.01 1.08 12.15
N ALA A 122 -6.10 0.40 11.79
CA ALA A 122 -7.39 0.56 12.46
C ALA A 122 -7.38 0.06 13.93
N GLU A 123 -6.50 -0.89 14.25
CA GLU A 123 -6.24 -1.34 15.62
C GLU A 123 -5.33 -0.38 16.42
N GLY A 124 -4.82 0.69 15.82
CA GLY A 124 -3.94 1.66 16.46
C GLY A 124 -2.47 1.28 16.48
N ALA A 125 -2.05 0.33 15.67
CA ALA A 125 -0.64 -0.04 15.54
C ALA A 125 0.19 1.08 14.90
N SER A 126 1.50 1.09 15.18
CA SER A 126 2.44 1.96 14.46
C SER A 126 2.48 1.59 12.97
N MET A 127 2.91 2.54 12.11
CA MET A 127 3.08 2.28 10.67
C MET A 127 4.03 1.11 10.45
N ARG A 128 5.15 1.06 11.17
CA ARG A 128 6.12 -0.01 11.07
C ARG A 128 5.52 -1.38 11.42
N ASP A 129 4.78 -1.48 12.52
CA ASP A 129 4.15 -2.74 12.94
C ASP A 129 3.08 -3.19 11.95
N ALA A 130 2.33 -2.23 11.40
CA ALA A 130 1.33 -2.50 10.38
C ALA A 130 1.98 -3.02 9.07
N MET A 131 3.11 -2.44 8.64
CA MET A 131 3.88 -2.90 7.49
C MET A 131 4.49 -4.29 7.71
N ILE A 132 5.02 -4.56 8.91
CA ILE A 132 5.54 -5.90 9.27
C ILE A 132 4.43 -6.94 9.18
N PHE A 133 3.27 -6.67 9.78
CA PHE A 133 2.12 -7.58 9.73
C PHE A 133 1.62 -7.80 8.29
N ALA A 134 1.55 -6.74 7.50
CA ALA A 134 1.17 -6.81 6.09
C ALA A 134 2.17 -7.64 5.25
N SER A 135 3.46 -7.46 5.49
CA SER A 135 4.52 -8.24 4.84
C SER A 135 4.43 -9.74 5.19
N LYS A 136 4.18 -10.08 6.45
CA LYS A 136 3.91 -11.47 6.89
C LYS A 136 2.70 -12.06 6.16
N ALA A 137 1.58 -11.35 6.15
CA ALA A 137 0.36 -11.80 5.49
C ALA A 137 0.58 -12.07 4.00
N SER A 138 1.22 -11.15 3.29
CA SER A 138 1.56 -11.31 1.88
C SER A 138 2.53 -12.47 1.64
N SER A 139 3.50 -12.70 2.53
CA SER A 139 4.43 -13.82 2.39
C SER A 139 3.74 -15.18 2.48
N ILE A 140 2.70 -15.30 3.29
CA ILE A 140 1.86 -16.51 3.32
C ILE A 140 1.02 -16.62 2.05
N THR A 141 0.41 -15.52 1.61
CA THR A 141 -0.44 -15.48 0.39
C THR A 141 0.31 -16.04 -0.82
N VAL A 142 1.54 -15.59 -1.07
CA VAL A 142 2.30 -16.03 -2.25
C VAL A 142 2.70 -17.50 -2.25
N THR A 143 2.59 -18.21 -1.12
CA THR A 143 2.82 -19.66 -1.04
C THR A 143 1.59 -20.49 -1.43
N ARG A 144 0.49 -19.86 -1.77
CA ARG A 144 -0.81 -20.50 -2.07
C ARG A 144 -1.30 -20.09 -3.45
N ARG A 145 -2.03 -20.98 -4.12
CA ARG A 145 -2.64 -20.65 -5.41
C ARG A 145 -3.98 -19.97 -5.24
N GLY A 146 -4.27 -19.02 -6.12
CA GLY A 146 -5.55 -18.33 -6.25
C GLY A 146 -5.59 -17.01 -5.49
N ALA A 147 -6.71 -16.31 -5.58
CA ALA A 147 -6.90 -14.99 -5.00
C ALA A 147 -7.42 -15.08 -3.56
N GLN A 148 -8.73 -15.01 -3.35
CA GLN A 148 -9.34 -14.96 -2.02
C GLN A 148 -8.95 -16.16 -1.13
N GLN A 149 -8.82 -17.34 -1.69
CA GLN A 149 -8.45 -18.55 -0.94
C GLN A 149 -6.98 -18.61 -0.50
N SER A 150 -6.14 -17.77 -1.05
CA SER A 150 -4.72 -17.68 -0.64
C SER A 150 -4.51 -16.78 0.58
N ILE A 151 -5.48 -15.90 0.87
CA ILE A 151 -5.39 -14.93 1.96
C ILE A 151 -5.36 -15.67 3.30
N PRO A 152 -4.36 -15.42 4.18
CA PRO A 152 -4.26 -16.10 5.45
C PRO A 152 -5.30 -15.61 6.46
N TYR A 153 -5.65 -16.47 7.41
CA TYR A 153 -6.35 -16.06 8.61
C TYR A 153 -5.38 -15.35 9.58
N ARG A 154 -5.94 -14.54 10.46
CA ARG A 154 -5.21 -13.73 11.44
C ARG A 154 -4.21 -14.54 12.26
N ASN A 155 -4.66 -15.68 12.80
CA ASN A 155 -3.83 -16.56 13.63
C ASN A 155 -2.62 -17.13 12.89
N GLU A 156 -2.68 -17.30 11.59
CA GLU A 156 -1.54 -17.76 10.77
C GLU A 156 -0.48 -16.67 10.66
N VAL A 157 -0.90 -15.40 10.55
CA VAL A 157 0.02 -14.25 10.49
C VAL A 157 0.66 -13.97 11.84
N ASP A 158 -0.11 -14.10 12.93
CA ASP A 158 0.37 -13.85 14.29
C ASP A 158 1.41 -14.88 14.76
N THR A 159 1.45 -16.08 14.15
CA THR A 159 2.40 -17.15 14.48
C THR A 159 3.69 -17.13 13.66
N LEU A 160 3.76 -16.33 12.59
CA LEU A 160 4.95 -16.15 11.76
C LEU A 160 5.87 -15.06 12.35
#